data_4f4a25a23208ba44c1dea017f82efefd
#
_entry.id   4f4a25a23208ba44c1dea017f82efefd
#
_cell.length_a   1.000
_cell.length_b   1.000
_cell.length_c   1.000
_cell.angle_alpha   90.00
_cell.angle_beta   90.00
_cell.angle_gamma   90.00
#
_symmetry.space_group_name_H-M   'P 1'
#
loop_
_entity.id
_entity.type
_entity.pdbx_description
1 polymer ?
#
loop_
_entity_poly.entity_id
_entity_poly.type
_entity_poly.pdbx_seq_one_letter_code
_entity_poly.pdbx_strand_id
1 'polypeptide(L)'
;MPYDGPMVLPLNCAMQAPESAPETTFLPSGHRVNLLSGCHGAGRGAAALALAVGLALLQACATPSAPSEVTRFAPEHAASLRQSMEARQWSYLGTFVQRTAPSGPGVDNLNFIDSTSVARSGATVRYRAMSIYARPIGAVLATATFMVADCNARTLQTVAMDAYSDEAASVRVSSSNTPGPVLTIQPNTQGQVAWTSVCVGRLATPARPGAATPGAPRAGSGSGVAIAPKLALTNSHVVNSCKTIEVIAAGQRLPATLRKRDAVNDLALLDVAGLPALPYPAWRRQAAVGEAVMAAGFPLSGLLSSDLIVTDGIVNSLAGLGNSTSHLQISAPIQPGNSGGPVIDRGGNVVGVVVSKLNAAASMVLTGDLPQNVNFAIKPEIVGLFLQSEALPLRQAATSGNLDTQQIAAKAREFTVKVECKM
;
A
#
# COMPACT_ATOMS: atom_id res chain seq x y z
N MET A 1 47.52 25.34 7.45
CA MET A 1 47.69 25.61 6.01
C MET A 1 46.94 24.54 5.27
N PRO A 2 46.14 24.88 4.25
CA PRO A 2 44.90 25.70 4.37
C PRO A 2 43.63 24.85 4.16
N TYR A 3 42.55 25.38 4.63
CA TYR A 3 41.18 25.00 4.39
C TYR A 3 40.78 25.19 2.92
N ASP A 4 40.08 24.27 2.32
CA ASP A 4 39.26 24.49 1.12
C ASP A 4 37.82 24.05 1.38
N GLY A 5 36.92 25.05 1.41
CA GLY A 5 35.50 24.89 1.53
C GLY A 5 34.83 24.56 0.17
N PRO A 6 33.58 24.07 0.18
CA PRO A 6 32.91 23.65 -1.05
C PRO A 6 32.44 24.85 -1.89
N MET A 7 32.73 24.76 -3.16
CA MET A 7 32.37 25.68 -4.23
C MET A 7 30.86 25.58 -4.51
N VAL A 8 30.15 26.69 -4.34
CA VAL A 8 28.74 26.85 -4.72
C VAL A 8 28.71 27.34 -6.16
N LEU A 9 28.13 26.57 -7.06
CA LEU A 9 27.84 27.00 -8.43
C LEU A 9 26.44 27.63 -8.49
N PRO A 10 26.25 28.76 -9.16
CA PRO A 10 24.94 29.38 -9.30
C PRO A 10 24.14 28.74 -10.44
N LEU A 11 22.89 28.39 -10.14
CA LEU A 11 21.88 28.00 -11.12
C LEU A 11 21.37 29.25 -11.85
N ASN A 12 21.66 29.31 -13.15
CA ASN A 12 21.06 30.28 -14.06
C ASN A 12 19.59 29.97 -14.30
N CYS A 13 18.73 30.91 -13.93
CA CYS A 13 17.33 30.95 -14.34
C CYS A 13 17.23 31.63 -15.69
N ALA A 14 17.05 30.90 -16.78
CA ALA A 14 16.71 31.44 -18.09
C ALA A 14 15.19 31.45 -18.24
N MET A 15 14.62 32.67 -18.26
CA MET A 15 13.25 32.91 -18.71
C MET A 15 13.22 32.78 -20.24
N GLN A 16 12.36 31.91 -20.75
CA GLN A 16 11.85 31.98 -22.12
C GLN A 16 10.37 32.30 -22.08
N ALA A 17 10.03 33.44 -22.70
CA ALA A 17 8.66 33.86 -22.97
C ALA A 17 8.11 33.08 -24.19
N PRO A 18 6.82 32.77 -24.21
CA PRO A 18 6.19 32.28 -25.43
C PRO A 18 5.65 33.45 -26.27
N GLU A 19 6.00 33.44 -27.54
CA GLU A 19 5.45 34.26 -28.63
C GLU A 19 4.14 33.67 -29.15
N SER A 20 3.26 34.61 -29.55
CA SER A 20 2.21 34.55 -30.56
C SER A 20 0.92 33.77 -30.31
N ALA A 21 -0.16 34.54 -30.25
CA ALA A 21 -1.51 34.20 -30.70
C ALA A 21 -1.59 34.14 -32.26
N PRO A 22 -2.63 33.55 -32.85
CA PRO A 22 -3.79 34.38 -33.14
C PRO A 22 -5.21 33.73 -33.16
N GLU A 23 -6.17 34.64 -33.20
CA GLU A 23 -7.47 34.66 -33.91
C GLU A 23 -8.71 33.95 -33.33
N THR A 24 -9.57 34.78 -32.81
CA THR A 24 -10.96 35.16 -33.18
C THR A 24 -11.97 34.04 -33.52
N THR A 25 -13.11 34.04 -32.81
CA THR A 25 -14.43 34.31 -33.39
C THR A 25 -15.58 34.46 -32.36
N PHE A 26 -16.27 35.61 -32.48
CA PHE A 26 -17.71 35.92 -32.32
C PHE A 26 -18.55 35.49 -31.08
N LEU A 27 -18.87 36.49 -30.31
CA LEU A 27 -20.07 37.17 -29.74
C LEU A 27 -21.47 36.51 -29.85
N PRO A 28 -22.55 36.91 -29.07
CA PRO A 28 -22.85 38.29 -28.67
C PRO A 28 -23.54 38.50 -27.28
N SER A 29 -23.75 39.82 -26.98
CA SER A 29 -24.65 40.50 -26.03
C SER A 29 -24.13 40.59 -24.56
N GLY A 30 -23.91 41.71 -23.93
CA GLY A 30 -24.36 43.08 -24.11
C GLY A 30 -24.67 43.64 -22.72
N HIS A 31 -23.76 44.46 -22.16
CA HIS A 31 -24.09 45.55 -21.25
C HIS A 31 -22.87 46.48 -21.10
N ARG A 32 -23.13 47.74 -21.52
CA ARG A 32 -22.22 48.86 -21.35
C ARG A 32 -22.29 49.37 -19.91
N VAL A 33 -21.16 49.66 -19.31
CA VAL A 33 -21.07 50.60 -18.22
C VAL A 33 -20.09 51.73 -18.62
N ASN A 34 -20.62 52.93 -18.65
CA ASN A 34 -19.88 54.15 -18.93
C ASN A 34 -18.94 54.51 -17.77
N LEU A 35 -17.69 54.78 -18.12
CA LEU A 35 -16.78 55.50 -17.27
C LEU A 35 -16.65 56.91 -17.75
N LEU A 36 -17.22 57.83 -16.97
CA LEU A 36 -17.02 59.29 -17.18
C LEU A 36 -15.70 59.72 -16.52
N SER A 37 -14.99 60.45 -17.30
CA SER A 37 -13.78 61.22 -17.01
C SER A 37 -13.97 62.25 -15.91
N GLY A 38 -12.95 62.42 -15.06
CA GLY A 38 -12.82 63.54 -14.15
C GLY A 38 -11.40 63.60 -13.59
N CYS A 39 -10.51 64.22 -14.37
CA CYS A 39 -9.25 64.74 -13.84
C CYS A 39 -9.49 66.11 -13.25
N HIS A 40 -9.07 66.36 -12.01
CA HIS A 40 -8.31 67.57 -11.59
C HIS A 40 -8.09 67.52 -10.07
N GLY A 41 -6.85 67.75 -9.67
CA GLY A 41 -6.55 68.07 -8.28
C GLY A 41 -5.25 67.48 -7.76
N ALA A 42 -4.21 68.24 -7.86
CA ALA A 42 -2.87 67.94 -7.36
C ALA A 42 -2.82 67.81 -5.84
N GLY A 43 -2.08 66.81 -5.35
CA GLY A 43 -1.72 66.74 -3.94
C GLY A 43 -0.50 65.85 -3.70
N ARG A 44 0.53 66.40 -3.12
CA ARG A 44 1.86 65.81 -2.84
C ARG A 44 1.89 64.59 -1.90
N GLY A 45 0.86 63.74 -1.88
CA GLY A 45 0.78 62.57 -1.01
C GLY A 45 0.91 61.21 -1.70
N ALA A 46 0.85 61.16 -3.04
CA ALA A 46 0.77 59.86 -3.77
C ALA A 46 2.12 59.14 -3.92
N ALA A 47 3.24 59.85 -3.80
CA ALA A 47 4.58 59.26 -3.94
C ALA A 47 5.03 58.42 -2.71
N ALA A 48 4.57 58.78 -1.53
CA ALA A 48 4.92 58.03 -0.30
C ALA A 48 4.15 56.71 -0.15
N LEU A 49 2.93 56.65 -0.65
CA LEU A 49 2.11 55.44 -0.58
C LEU A 49 2.54 54.36 -1.62
N ALA A 50 3.02 54.80 -2.79
CA ALA A 50 3.52 53.87 -3.82
C ALA A 50 4.84 53.20 -3.40
N LEU A 51 5.71 53.91 -2.66
CA LEU A 51 6.93 53.32 -2.11
C LEU A 51 6.63 52.32 -0.97
N ALA A 52 5.65 52.57 -0.14
CA ALA A 52 5.27 51.66 0.96
C ALA A 52 4.62 50.36 0.44
N VAL A 53 3.81 50.42 -0.60
CA VAL A 53 3.20 49.25 -1.23
C VAL A 53 4.24 48.47 -2.05
N GLY A 54 5.18 49.14 -2.72
CA GLY A 54 6.28 48.48 -3.43
C GLY A 54 7.26 47.75 -2.49
N LEU A 55 7.56 48.31 -1.30
CA LEU A 55 8.39 47.67 -0.30
C LEU A 55 7.67 46.49 0.38
N ALA A 56 6.34 46.57 0.58
CA ALA A 56 5.55 45.46 1.12
C ALA A 56 5.43 44.28 0.18
N LEU A 57 5.42 44.47 -1.14
CA LEU A 57 5.40 43.42 -2.14
C LEU A 57 6.77 42.75 -2.37
N LEU A 58 7.86 43.45 -2.09
CA LEU A 58 9.22 42.89 -2.15
C LEU A 58 9.60 42.09 -0.88
N GLN A 59 8.88 42.27 0.22
CA GLN A 59 9.06 41.47 1.43
C GLN A 59 8.21 40.18 1.44
N ALA A 60 7.27 39.99 0.51
CA ALA A 60 6.46 38.80 0.40
C ALA A 60 7.16 37.62 -0.31
N CYS A 61 8.39 37.78 -0.83
CA CYS A 61 9.11 36.75 -1.57
C CYS A 61 10.28 36.11 -0.83
N ALA A 62 10.35 36.21 0.48
CA ALA A 62 11.33 35.43 1.26
C ALA A 62 10.92 35.35 2.73
N THR A 63 9.82 34.67 3.02
CA THR A 63 9.71 33.99 4.32
C THR A 63 10.51 32.71 4.18
N PRO A 64 11.63 32.52 4.92
CA PRO A 64 12.20 31.20 5.06
C PRO A 64 11.08 30.33 5.60
N SER A 65 10.74 29.23 4.90
CA SER A 65 9.82 28.22 5.41
C SER A 65 10.30 27.87 6.81
N ALA A 66 9.46 28.11 7.83
CA ALA A 66 9.77 27.75 9.20
C ALA A 66 10.24 26.28 9.18
N PRO A 67 11.31 25.94 9.92
CA PRO A 67 11.78 24.55 9.94
C PRO A 67 10.59 23.68 10.31
N SER A 68 10.27 22.71 9.47
CA SER A 68 9.11 21.83 9.65
C SER A 68 9.17 21.22 11.05
N GLU A 69 8.15 21.49 11.85
CA GLU A 69 8.06 21.09 13.25
C GLU A 69 8.22 19.58 13.38
N VAL A 70 9.05 19.12 14.31
CA VAL A 70 9.24 17.70 14.62
C VAL A 70 8.54 17.42 15.94
N THR A 71 7.54 16.55 15.94
CA THR A 71 6.93 16.04 17.17
C THR A 71 7.90 15.04 17.82
N ARG A 72 8.32 15.33 19.05
CA ARG A 72 9.29 14.51 19.79
C ARG A 72 8.62 13.78 20.94
N PHE A 73 9.21 12.66 21.33
CA PHE A 73 8.88 12.05 22.62
C PHE A 73 9.28 12.94 23.78
N ALA A 74 8.47 12.94 24.84
CA ALA A 74 8.95 13.39 26.15
C ALA A 74 10.10 12.46 26.61
N PRO A 75 11.22 12.98 27.10
CA PRO A 75 12.40 12.16 27.43
C PRO A 75 12.11 10.99 28.37
N GLU A 76 11.30 11.23 29.41
CA GLU A 76 10.88 10.21 30.39
C GLU A 76 10.03 9.10 29.76
N HIS A 77 9.11 9.48 28.87
CA HIS A 77 8.26 8.54 28.16
C HIS A 77 9.08 7.66 27.20
N ALA A 78 10.01 8.26 26.45
CA ALA A 78 10.93 7.50 25.59
C ALA A 78 11.82 6.53 26.40
N ALA A 79 12.26 6.94 27.59
CA ALA A 79 13.05 6.08 28.47
C ALA A 79 12.21 4.88 28.99
N SER A 80 10.98 5.13 29.42
CA SER A 80 10.05 4.11 29.88
C SER A 80 9.73 3.09 28.78
N LEU A 81 9.44 3.55 27.56
CA LEU A 81 9.20 2.66 26.41
C LEU A 81 10.43 1.80 26.10
N ARG A 82 11.64 2.39 26.08
CA ARG A 82 12.88 1.62 25.88
C ARG A 82 13.06 0.54 26.93
N GLN A 83 12.92 0.87 28.20
CA GLN A 83 13.04 -0.09 29.29
C GLN A 83 12.02 -1.23 29.17
N SER A 84 10.76 -0.91 28.86
CA SER A 84 9.70 -1.89 28.62
C SER A 84 10.01 -2.82 27.46
N MET A 85 10.54 -2.28 26.36
CA MET A 85 10.90 -3.07 25.18
C MET A 85 12.12 -3.93 25.40
N GLU A 86 13.14 -3.43 26.09
CA GLU A 86 14.36 -4.19 26.44
C GLU A 86 14.03 -5.36 27.39
N ALA A 87 13.14 -5.17 28.35
CA ALA A 87 12.64 -6.23 29.21
C ALA A 87 11.94 -7.36 28.43
N ARG A 88 11.41 -7.05 27.25
CA ARG A 88 10.78 -7.99 26.30
C ARG A 88 11.75 -8.51 25.22
N GLN A 89 13.06 -8.35 25.42
CA GLN A 89 14.15 -8.77 24.54
C GLN A 89 14.20 -8.05 23.17
N TRP A 90 13.69 -6.81 23.12
CA TRP A 90 13.85 -5.94 21.98
C TRP A 90 15.08 -5.06 22.15
N SER A 91 16.01 -5.12 21.21
CA SER A 91 17.22 -4.30 21.23
C SER A 91 16.93 -2.94 20.58
N TYR A 92 17.18 -1.87 21.35
CA TYR A 92 17.01 -0.50 20.86
C TYR A 92 18.07 -0.15 19.82
N LEU A 93 17.65 0.41 18.68
CA LEU A 93 18.50 0.81 17.57
C LEU A 93 18.77 2.32 17.54
N GLY A 94 17.82 3.12 17.98
CA GLY A 94 17.91 4.59 17.92
C GLY A 94 16.55 5.25 17.78
N THR A 95 16.57 6.60 17.88
CA THR A 95 15.46 7.46 17.57
C THR A 95 15.71 8.08 16.19
N PHE A 96 14.72 7.99 15.31
CA PHE A 96 14.78 8.55 13.96
C PHE A 96 13.59 9.46 13.74
N VAL A 97 13.68 10.37 12.77
CA VAL A 97 12.59 11.25 12.40
C VAL A 97 11.92 10.71 11.15
N GLN A 98 10.65 10.33 11.28
CA GLN A 98 9.79 10.00 10.14
C GLN A 98 9.13 11.27 9.63
N ARG A 99 9.23 11.57 8.34
CA ARG A 99 8.51 12.68 7.70
C ARG A 99 7.44 12.12 6.78
N THR A 100 6.29 12.79 6.76
CA THR A 100 5.18 12.43 5.88
C THR A 100 5.35 12.97 4.45
N ALA A 101 6.20 13.99 4.30
CA ALA A 101 6.63 14.56 3.02
C ALA A 101 8.05 15.14 3.20
N PRO A 102 8.83 15.38 2.12
CA PRO A 102 10.18 15.93 2.23
C PRO A 102 10.28 17.24 3.04
N SER A 103 9.28 18.11 2.91
CA SER A 103 9.14 19.38 3.65
C SER A 103 8.07 19.34 4.74
N GLY A 104 7.45 18.20 4.98
CA GLY A 104 6.37 18.02 5.95
C GLY A 104 6.85 17.95 7.41
N PRO A 105 5.92 18.02 8.38
CA PRO A 105 6.23 17.84 9.78
C PRO A 105 6.84 16.47 10.04
N GLY A 106 7.83 16.42 10.93
CA GLY A 106 8.49 15.19 11.35
C GLY A 106 7.84 14.60 12.60
N VAL A 107 7.98 13.29 12.79
CA VAL A 107 7.60 12.58 14.01
C VAL A 107 8.76 11.71 14.42
N ASP A 108 9.21 11.85 15.68
CA ASP A 108 10.20 10.93 16.25
C ASP A 108 9.63 9.51 16.28
N ASN A 109 10.45 8.52 15.99
CA ASN A 109 10.15 7.14 16.23
C ASN A 109 11.29 6.41 16.93
N LEU A 110 10.95 5.59 17.91
CA LEU A 110 11.86 4.67 18.58
C LEU A 110 11.90 3.36 17.81
N ASN A 111 13.10 2.88 17.49
CA ASN A 111 13.27 1.69 16.67
C ASN A 111 13.96 0.57 17.45
N PHE A 112 13.45 -0.64 17.25
CA PHE A 112 13.90 -1.83 17.94
C PHE A 112 14.01 -3.02 17.00
N ILE A 113 14.87 -3.98 17.35
CA ILE A 113 14.90 -5.33 16.77
C ILE A 113 14.59 -6.34 17.85
N ASP A 114 13.69 -7.27 17.59
CA ASP A 114 13.45 -8.44 18.43
C ASP A 114 14.65 -9.37 18.34
N SER A 115 15.47 -9.38 19.38
CA SER A 115 16.72 -10.16 19.44
C SER A 115 16.48 -11.66 19.30
N THR A 116 15.28 -12.13 19.68
CA THR A 116 14.90 -13.55 19.61
C THR A 116 14.47 -13.98 18.21
N SER A 117 14.11 -13.03 17.38
CA SER A 117 13.62 -13.26 16.00
C SER A 117 14.73 -13.35 14.96
N VAL A 118 15.97 -12.99 15.32
CA VAL A 118 17.10 -12.92 14.37
C VAL A 118 17.52 -14.34 13.96
N ALA A 119 17.31 -14.65 12.69
CA ALA A 119 17.66 -15.95 12.11
C ALA A 119 18.54 -15.76 10.88
N ARG A 120 19.73 -16.34 10.89
CA ARG A 120 20.71 -16.27 9.80
C ARG A 120 20.73 -17.55 8.98
N SER A 121 20.75 -17.41 7.65
CA SER A 121 20.96 -18.50 6.70
C SER A 121 21.91 -18.02 5.61
N GLY A 122 23.18 -18.39 5.71
CA GLY A 122 24.24 -17.87 4.83
C GLY A 122 24.40 -16.35 4.94
N ALA A 123 24.33 -15.64 3.82
CA ALA A 123 24.36 -14.18 3.77
C ALA A 123 23.02 -13.51 4.16
N THR A 124 21.94 -14.28 4.24
CA THR A 124 20.61 -13.74 4.51
C THR A 124 20.29 -13.79 6.01
N VAL A 125 19.78 -12.68 6.55
CA VAL A 125 19.30 -12.58 7.93
C VAL A 125 17.84 -12.14 7.93
N ARG A 126 16.99 -12.89 8.62
CA ARG A 126 15.58 -12.56 8.86
C ARG A 126 15.41 -12.09 10.29
N TYR A 127 14.61 -11.03 10.49
CA TYR A 127 14.37 -10.50 11.82
C TYR A 127 13.06 -9.71 11.88
N ARG A 128 12.56 -9.46 13.10
CA ARG A 128 11.46 -8.53 13.34
C ARG A 128 12.00 -7.21 13.85
N ALA A 129 11.48 -6.12 13.32
CA ALA A 129 11.73 -4.78 13.81
C ALA A 129 10.42 -4.13 14.26
N MET A 130 10.51 -3.18 15.19
CA MET A 130 9.39 -2.37 15.64
C MET A 130 9.76 -0.91 15.63
N SER A 131 8.83 -0.07 15.17
CA SER A 131 8.90 1.38 15.28
C SER A 131 7.71 1.87 16.08
N ILE A 132 7.95 2.69 17.12
CA ILE A 132 6.92 3.34 17.93
C ILE A 132 7.04 4.84 17.68
N TYR A 133 5.94 5.50 17.35
CA TYR A 133 5.91 6.92 16.94
C TYR A 133 5.51 7.83 18.12
N ALA A 134 6.10 9.02 18.20
CA ALA A 134 5.82 10.02 19.26
C ALA A 134 4.39 10.58 19.20
N ARG A 135 3.72 10.42 18.07
CA ARG A 135 2.27 10.65 17.90
C ARG A 135 1.75 9.73 16.81
N PRO A 136 0.44 9.48 16.76
CA PRO A 136 -0.14 8.69 15.69
C PRO A 136 0.14 9.31 14.31
N ILE A 137 0.48 8.46 13.35
CA ILE A 137 0.50 8.77 11.92
C ILE A 137 -0.76 8.14 11.33
N GLY A 138 -1.81 8.96 11.09
CA GLY A 138 -3.16 8.42 10.86
C GLY A 138 -3.66 7.67 12.11
N ALA A 139 -4.06 6.42 11.96
CA ALA A 139 -4.49 5.56 13.07
C ALA A 139 -3.34 4.71 13.67
N VAL A 140 -2.09 4.93 13.23
CA VAL A 140 -0.96 4.04 13.57
C VAL A 140 -0.03 4.73 14.55
N LEU A 141 0.19 4.08 15.70
CA LEU A 141 1.14 4.52 16.73
C LEU A 141 2.38 3.61 16.80
N ALA A 142 2.27 2.36 16.35
CA ALA A 142 3.42 1.46 16.23
C ALA A 142 3.32 0.58 14.99
N THR A 143 4.47 0.15 14.47
CA THR A 143 4.56 -0.83 13.39
C THR A 143 5.54 -1.95 13.75
N ALA A 144 5.16 -3.19 13.52
CA ALA A 144 6.06 -4.34 13.55
C ALA A 144 6.31 -4.82 12.13
N THR A 145 7.57 -4.87 11.72
CA THR A 145 7.98 -5.29 10.38
C THR A 145 8.78 -6.59 10.43
N PHE A 146 8.54 -7.47 9.46
CA PHE A 146 9.36 -8.64 9.20
C PHE A 146 10.32 -8.30 8.07
N MET A 147 11.61 -8.37 8.36
CA MET A 147 12.68 -7.89 7.49
C MET A 147 13.55 -9.04 7.03
N VAL A 148 14.08 -8.89 5.81
CA VAL A 148 15.16 -9.71 5.27
C VAL A 148 16.32 -8.79 4.92
N ALA A 149 17.49 -9.07 5.49
CA ALA A 149 18.75 -8.42 5.14
C ALA A 149 19.58 -9.38 4.31
N ASP A 150 20.17 -8.90 3.21
CA ASP A 150 21.29 -9.57 2.54
C ASP A 150 22.57 -8.85 2.96
N CYS A 151 23.41 -9.58 3.68
CA CYS A 151 24.65 -9.03 4.24
C CYS A 151 25.75 -8.84 3.17
N ASN A 152 25.74 -9.63 2.10
CA ASN A 152 26.69 -9.51 1.00
C ASN A 152 26.26 -8.41 0.02
N ALA A 153 24.99 -8.43 -0.41
CA ALA A 153 24.45 -7.44 -1.33
C ALA A 153 24.19 -6.08 -0.68
N ARG A 154 24.25 -6.00 0.66
CA ARG A 154 23.95 -4.80 1.46
C ARG A 154 22.55 -4.25 1.13
N THR A 155 21.55 -5.11 1.22
CA THR A 155 20.17 -4.75 0.95
C THR A 155 19.27 -5.12 2.13
N LEU A 156 18.12 -4.45 2.18
CA LEU A 156 17.00 -4.75 3.09
C LEU A 156 15.71 -4.90 2.31
N GLN A 157 14.85 -5.79 2.76
CA GLN A 157 13.50 -5.94 2.25
C GLN A 157 12.52 -6.13 3.41
N THR A 158 11.44 -5.36 3.44
CA THR A 158 10.29 -5.64 4.29
C THR A 158 9.46 -6.73 3.63
N VAL A 159 9.26 -7.86 4.30
CA VAL A 159 8.49 -8.99 3.74
C VAL A 159 7.08 -9.06 4.32
N ALA A 160 6.86 -8.48 5.50
CA ALA A 160 5.54 -8.31 6.10
C ALA A 160 5.55 -7.16 7.10
N MET A 161 4.39 -6.58 7.38
CA MET A 161 4.22 -5.50 8.35
C MET A 161 2.85 -5.58 9.01
N ASP A 162 2.84 -5.41 10.33
CA ASP A 162 1.65 -5.16 11.13
C ASP A 162 1.69 -3.72 11.67
N ALA A 163 0.55 -3.03 11.67
CA ALA A 163 0.41 -1.70 12.23
C ALA A 163 -0.59 -1.71 13.40
N TYR A 164 -0.32 -0.90 14.41
CA TYR A 164 -1.03 -0.89 15.68
C TYR A 164 -1.43 0.54 16.06
N SER A 165 -2.57 0.68 16.74
CA SER A 165 -3.04 1.97 17.24
C SER A 165 -2.53 2.31 18.65
N ASP A 166 -1.76 1.43 19.26
CA ASP A 166 -1.19 1.58 20.60
C ASP A 166 0.32 1.31 20.61
N GLU A 167 1.03 1.87 21.57
CA GLU A 167 2.49 1.72 21.75
C GLU A 167 2.91 0.31 22.16
N ALA A 168 2.01 -0.41 22.85
CA ALA A 168 2.25 -1.78 23.27
C ALA A 168 2.15 -2.79 22.12
N ALA A 169 1.73 -2.33 20.92
CA ALA A 169 1.44 -3.14 19.75
C ALA A 169 0.43 -4.28 20.05
N SER A 170 -0.61 -3.96 20.83
CA SER A 170 -1.65 -4.89 21.24
C SER A 170 -2.91 -4.79 20.37
N VAL A 171 -3.25 -3.58 19.88
CA VAL A 171 -4.42 -3.31 19.04
C VAL A 171 -3.99 -3.13 17.58
N ARG A 172 -4.02 -4.22 16.83
CA ARG A 172 -3.63 -4.22 15.41
C ARG A 172 -4.71 -3.59 14.54
N VAL A 173 -4.34 -2.57 13.77
CA VAL A 173 -5.25 -1.85 12.86
C VAL A 173 -5.08 -2.25 11.39
N SER A 174 -3.90 -2.76 11.02
CA SER A 174 -3.68 -3.31 9.67
C SER A 174 -2.54 -4.32 9.66
N SER A 175 -2.50 -5.16 8.61
CA SER A 175 -1.45 -6.15 8.37
C SER A 175 -1.20 -6.26 6.87
N SER A 176 0.07 -6.40 6.47
CA SER A 176 0.48 -6.67 5.09
C SER A 176 1.54 -7.77 5.08
N ASN A 177 1.33 -8.77 4.25
CA ASN A 177 2.30 -9.83 3.97
C ASN A 177 2.90 -9.70 2.55
N THR A 178 2.68 -8.56 1.89
CA THR A 178 3.24 -8.28 0.57
C THR A 178 4.67 -7.79 0.75
N PRO A 179 5.68 -8.47 0.19
CA PRO A 179 7.05 -7.99 0.23
C PRO A 179 7.18 -6.63 -0.46
N GLY A 180 7.81 -5.69 0.22
CA GLY A 180 8.22 -4.42 -0.35
C GLY A 180 9.41 -4.57 -1.31
N PRO A 181 9.85 -3.47 -1.93
CA PRO A 181 11.03 -3.46 -2.78
C PRO A 181 12.29 -3.84 -1.98
N VAL A 182 13.25 -4.42 -2.68
CA VAL A 182 14.61 -4.60 -2.13
C VAL A 182 15.32 -3.26 -2.18
N LEU A 183 15.71 -2.75 -1.02
CA LEU A 183 16.35 -1.44 -0.87
C LEU A 183 17.85 -1.61 -0.62
N THR A 184 18.67 -0.91 -1.39
CA THR A 184 20.10 -0.79 -1.11
C THR A 184 20.32 0.10 0.11
N ILE A 185 21.21 -0.32 1.00
CA ILE A 185 21.53 0.40 2.23
C ILE A 185 22.20 1.74 1.90
N GLN A 186 21.56 2.82 2.35
CA GLN A 186 22.11 4.17 2.24
C GLN A 186 22.83 4.56 3.54
N PRO A 187 23.97 5.29 3.46
CA PRO A 187 24.66 5.81 4.64
C PRO A 187 23.76 6.71 5.49
N ASN A 188 23.97 6.68 6.81
CA ASN A 188 23.28 7.53 7.80
C ASN A 188 21.74 7.35 7.83
N THR A 189 21.26 6.16 7.46
CA THR A 189 19.83 5.83 7.50
C THR A 189 19.52 4.82 8.60
N GLN A 190 18.24 4.77 8.99
CA GLN A 190 17.70 3.72 9.86
C GLN A 190 18.02 2.32 9.31
N GLY A 191 17.93 2.15 7.99
CA GLY A 191 18.26 0.89 7.32
C GLY A 191 19.70 0.48 7.52
N GLN A 192 20.68 1.42 7.50
CA GLN A 192 22.06 1.13 7.80
C GLN A 192 22.25 0.66 9.24
N VAL A 193 21.62 1.31 10.22
CA VAL A 193 21.74 0.92 11.62
C VAL A 193 21.16 -0.47 11.83
N ALA A 194 19.99 -0.77 11.29
CA ALA A 194 19.37 -2.09 11.36
C ALA A 194 20.24 -3.16 10.70
N TRP A 195 20.70 -2.92 9.46
CA TRP A 195 21.56 -3.85 8.73
C TRP A 195 22.89 -4.12 9.48
N THR A 196 23.54 -3.07 9.98
CA THR A 196 24.78 -3.21 10.75
C THR A 196 24.57 -4.05 12.00
N SER A 197 23.46 -3.85 12.70
CA SER A 197 23.12 -4.60 13.92
C SER A 197 22.97 -6.09 13.66
N VAL A 198 22.33 -6.49 12.56
CA VAL A 198 22.06 -7.91 12.24
C VAL A 198 23.15 -8.57 11.39
N CYS A 199 23.92 -7.81 10.59
CA CYS A 199 24.94 -8.35 9.71
C CYS A 199 26.37 -8.29 10.32
N VAL A 200 26.67 -7.29 11.15
CA VAL A 200 28.03 -7.00 11.65
C VAL A 200 28.08 -6.94 13.18
N GLY A 201 27.02 -6.42 13.84
CA GLY A 201 26.99 -6.12 15.28
C GLY A 201 26.67 -7.33 16.17
N ARG A 202 26.20 -7.04 17.40
CA ARG A 202 25.88 -8.04 18.42
C ARG A 202 24.81 -9.06 18.00
N LEU A 203 23.90 -8.67 17.12
CA LEU A 203 22.81 -9.52 16.59
C LEU A 203 23.27 -10.37 15.39
N ALA A 204 24.54 -10.26 14.97
CA ALA A 204 25.11 -11.01 13.86
C ALA A 204 25.48 -12.47 14.18
N THR A 205 25.42 -12.88 15.45
CA THR A 205 25.73 -14.26 15.87
C THR A 205 24.75 -15.25 15.24
N PRO A 206 25.23 -16.40 14.74
CA PRO A 206 24.32 -17.43 14.22
C PRO A 206 23.39 -17.90 15.35
N ALA A 207 22.11 -18.01 15.05
CA ALA A 207 21.14 -18.60 15.95
C ALA A 207 21.62 -20.01 16.33
N ARG A 208 21.71 -20.28 17.64
CA ARG A 208 22.03 -21.62 18.16
C ARG A 208 21.00 -22.60 17.59
N PRO A 209 21.41 -23.75 16.98
CA PRO A 209 20.44 -24.73 16.53
C PRO A 209 19.61 -25.20 17.72
N GLY A 210 18.31 -24.87 17.75
CA GLY A 210 17.41 -25.25 18.83
C GLY A 210 16.55 -24.16 19.44
N ALA A 211 16.75 -22.87 19.13
CA ALA A 211 15.92 -21.78 19.63
C ALA A 211 14.94 -21.24 18.57
N ALA A 212 14.38 -22.10 17.77
CA ALA A 212 13.16 -21.81 17.05
C ALA A 212 12.01 -22.21 17.97
N THR A 213 11.43 -21.25 18.68
CA THR A 213 10.04 -21.43 19.11
C THR A 213 9.24 -21.58 17.82
N PRO A 214 8.63 -22.73 17.55
CA PRO A 214 7.74 -22.84 16.40
C PRO A 214 6.59 -21.89 16.71
N GLY A 215 6.57 -20.75 16.04
CA GLY A 215 5.31 -20.04 15.91
C GLY A 215 4.33 -21.06 15.39
N ALA A 216 3.12 -21.12 15.96
CA ALA A 216 2.05 -21.95 15.44
C ALA A 216 2.01 -21.79 13.91
N PRO A 217 1.79 -22.89 13.15
CA PRO A 217 1.86 -22.85 11.69
C PRO A 217 1.03 -21.67 11.22
N ARG A 218 1.67 -20.69 10.60
CA ARG A 218 1.00 -19.49 10.11
C ARG A 218 0.14 -19.95 8.94
N ALA A 219 -1.13 -20.17 9.21
CA ALA A 219 -2.10 -20.39 8.17
C ALA A 219 -2.32 -19.04 7.47
N GLY A 220 -1.84 -18.90 6.25
CA GLY A 220 -2.27 -17.84 5.35
C GLY A 220 -3.70 -18.14 4.92
N SER A 221 -4.55 -17.13 4.82
CA SER A 221 -5.89 -17.29 4.23
C SER A 221 -6.14 -16.22 3.18
N GLY A 222 -6.86 -16.60 2.15
CA GLY A 222 -7.29 -15.75 1.06
C GLY A 222 -8.63 -16.21 0.51
N SER A 223 -9.01 -15.60 -0.57
CA SER A 223 -10.19 -15.94 -1.35
C SER A 223 -9.78 -16.46 -2.73
N GLY A 224 -10.72 -17.00 -3.46
CA GLY A 224 -10.54 -17.45 -4.83
C GLY A 224 -11.85 -17.44 -5.60
N VAL A 225 -11.74 -17.68 -6.89
CA VAL A 225 -12.87 -17.80 -7.81
C VAL A 225 -12.83 -19.20 -8.45
N ALA A 226 -13.89 -19.96 -8.29
CA ALA A 226 -14.07 -21.21 -9.07
C ALA A 226 -14.32 -20.83 -10.54
N ILE A 227 -13.44 -21.25 -11.44
CA ILE A 227 -13.49 -20.83 -12.86
C ILE A 227 -13.86 -21.94 -13.84
N ALA A 228 -13.66 -23.19 -13.42
CA ALA A 228 -13.97 -24.39 -14.21
C ALA A 228 -14.06 -25.60 -13.27
N PRO A 229 -14.52 -26.80 -13.75
CA PRO A 229 -14.51 -28.00 -12.95
C PRO A 229 -13.13 -28.27 -12.34
N LYS A 230 -13.11 -28.48 -11.02
CA LYS A 230 -11.88 -28.74 -10.24
C LYS A 230 -10.83 -27.63 -10.27
N LEU A 231 -11.15 -26.42 -10.75
CA LEU A 231 -10.19 -25.32 -10.86
C LEU A 231 -10.64 -24.09 -10.11
N ALA A 232 -9.74 -23.55 -9.29
CA ALA A 232 -9.93 -22.29 -8.59
C ALA A 232 -8.76 -21.32 -8.90
N LEU A 233 -9.09 -20.08 -9.17
CA LEU A 233 -8.15 -18.97 -9.34
C LEU A 233 -8.00 -18.22 -8.02
N THR A 234 -6.77 -17.85 -7.64
CA THR A 234 -6.47 -17.02 -6.48
C THR A 234 -5.24 -16.15 -6.76
N ASN A 235 -4.76 -15.39 -5.77
CA ASN A 235 -3.49 -14.70 -5.90
C ASN A 235 -2.28 -15.61 -5.62
N SER A 236 -1.17 -15.32 -6.28
CA SER A 236 0.11 -16.00 -6.08
C SER A 236 0.59 -15.92 -4.63
N HIS A 237 0.48 -14.72 -4.01
CA HIS A 237 0.93 -14.51 -2.63
C HIS A 237 0.10 -15.28 -1.59
N VAL A 238 -1.16 -15.61 -1.88
CA VAL A 238 -2.03 -16.40 -0.98
C VAL A 238 -1.49 -17.81 -0.79
N VAL A 239 -0.91 -18.40 -1.85
CA VAL A 239 -0.43 -19.79 -1.87
C VAL A 239 1.09 -19.91 -1.90
N ASN A 240 1.80 -18.80 -1.70
CA ASN A 240 3.25 -18.80 -1.69
C ASN A 240 3.78 -19.49 -0.42
N SER A 241 4.65 -20.46 -0.61
CA SER A 241 5.32 -21.20 0.48
C SER A 241 4.40 -22.11 1.32
N CYS A 242 3.22 -22.48 0.81
CA CYS A 242 2.35 -23.44 1.47
C CYS A 242 2.91 -24.86 1.41
N LYS A 243 2.89 -25.56 2.52
CA LYS A 243 3.08 -27.03 2.55
C LYS A 243 1.83 -27.75 2.10
N THR A 244 0.67 -27.26 2.51
CA THR A 244 -0.63 -27.77 2.08
C THR A 244 -1.56 -26.61 1.75
N ILE A 245 -2.36 -26.78 0.71
CA ILE A 245 -3.39 -25.83 0.31
C ILE A 245 -4.75 -26.54 0.46
N GLU A 246 -5.68 -25.88 1.09
CA GLU A 246 -7.07 -26.30 1.20
C GLU A 246 -7.98 -25.22 0.63
N VAL A 247 -9.00 -25.65 -0.10
CA VAL A 247 -10.05 -24.78 -0.61
C VAL A 247 -11.34 -25.14 0.11
N ILE A 248 -12.03 -24.12 0.66
CA ILE A 248 -13.33 -24.31 1.27
C ILE A 248 -14.38 -23.78 0.31
N ALA A 249 -15.24 -24.67 -0.18
CA ALA A 249 -16.30 -24.39 -1.12
C ALA A 249 -17.60 -25.08 -0.67
N ALA A 250 -18.73 -24.37 -0.69
CA ALA A 250 -20.02 -24.89 -0.23
C ALA A 250 -19.95 -25.61 1.14
N GLY A 251 -19.17 -25.05 2.07
CA GLY A 251 -18.98 -25.60 3.43
C GLY A 251 -18.05 -26.82 3.51
N GLN A 252 -17.54 -27.31 2.39
CA GLN A 252 -16.62 -28.46 2.35
C GLN A 252 -15.17 -28.00 2.28
N ARG A 253 -14.29 -28.67 3.02
CA ARG A 253 -12.84 -28.47 3.00
C ARG A 253 -12.20 -29.48 2.06
N LEU A 254 -11.57 -29.01 1.00
CA LEU A 254 -11.09 -29.78 -0.12
C LEU A 254 -9.58 -29.61 -0.28
N PRO A 255 -8.80 -30.69 -0.48
CA PRO A 255 -7.38 -30.57 -0.77
C PRO A 255 -7.18 -29.94 -2.16
N ALA A 256 -6.16 -29.07 -2.24
CA ALA A 256 -5.80 -28.41 -3.49
C ALA A 256 -4.30 -28.46 -3.72
N THR A 257 -3.91 -28.42 -4.98
CA THR A 257 -2.51 -28.35 -5.43
C THR A 257 -2.30 -27.15 -6.34
N LEU A 258 -1.13 -26.57 -6.26
CA LEU A 258 -0.75 -25.47 -7.15
C LEU A 258 -0.48 -26.01 -8.55
N ARG A 259 -1.31 -25.65 -9.52
CA ARG A 259 -1.16 -26.03 -10.92
C ARG A 259 -0.24 -25.08 -11.67
N LYS A 260 -0.47 -23.78 -11.52
CA LYS A 260 0.27 -22.72 -12.19
C LYS A 260 0.35 -21.47 -11.33
N ARG A 261 1.45 -20.74 -11.46
CA ARG A 261 1.67 -19.48 -10.73
C ARG A 261 2.32 -18.42 -11.63
N ASP A 262 1.82 -17.22 -11.54
CA ASP A 262 2.43 -16.00 -12.07
C ASP A 262 2.70 -15.05 -10.91
N ALA A 263 3.96 -14.94 -10.52
CA ALA A 263 4.37 -14.08 -9.42
C ALA A 263 4.42 -12.59 -9.81
N VAL A 264 4.50 -12.29 -11.11
CA VAL A 264 4.56 -10.91 -11.62
C VAL A 264 3.17 -10.27 -11.58
N ASN A 265 2.15 -11.01 -12.07
CA ASN A 265 0.77 -10.55 -12.08
C ASN A 265 -0.01 -11.01 -10.84
N ASP A 266 0.68 -11.65 -9.88
CA ASP A 266 0.11 -12.13 -8.62
C ASP A 266 -1.11 -13.06 -8.80
N LEU A 267 -1.03 -14.02 -9.73
CA LEU A 267 -2.06 -14.99 -10.02
C LEU A 267 -1.59 -16.43 -9.73
N ALA A 268 -2.51 -17.27 -9.27
CA ALA A 268 -2.30 -18.70 -9.09
C ALA A 268 -3.54 -19.48 -9.49
N LEU A 269 -3.34 -20.62 -10.18
CA LEU A 269 -4.35 -21.58 -10.53
C LEU A 269 -4.17 -22.82 -9.69
N LEU A 270 -5.25 -23.28 -9.07
CA LEU A 270 -5.29 -24.45 -8.19
C LEU A 270 -6.11 -25.57 -8.82
N ASP A 271 -5.56 -26.78 -8.78
CA ASP A 271 -6.34 -28.01 -8.93
C ASP A 271 -6.97 -28.33 -7.58
N VAL A 272 -8.30 -28.45 -7.53
CA VAL A 272 -9.06 -28.69 -6.31
C VAL A 272 -9.79 -30.02 -6.42
N ALA A 273 -9.27 -31.03 -5.74
CA ALA A 273 -9.88 -32.36 -5.76
C ALA A 273 -11.25 -32.31 -5.06
N GLY A 274 -12.28 -32.80 -5.75
CA GLY A 274 -13.63 -32.86 -5.21
C GLY A 274 -14.40 -31.54 -5.21
N LEU A 275 -13.91 -30.49 -5.90
CA LEU A 275 -14.67 -29.23 -6.04
C LEU A 275 -16.02 -29.55 -6.69
N PRO A 276 -17.15 -29.24 -6.03
CA PRO A 276 -18.47 -29.50 -6.59
C PRO A 276 -18.69 -28.73 -7.89
N ALA A 277 -19.66 -29.15 -8.69
CA ALA A 277 -20.08 -28.38 -9.85
C ALA A 277 -20.73 -27.08 -9.36
N LEU A 278 -19.98 -25.96 -9.47
CA LEU A 278 -20.42 -24.62 -9.11
C LEU A 278 -20.85 -23.86 -10.36
N PRO A 279 -21.75 -22.89 -10.24
CA PRO A 279 -21.99 -21.92 -11.31
C PRO A 279 -20.74 -21.07 -11.50
N TYR A 280 -20.02 -21.26 -12.60
CA TYR A 280 -18.84 -20.45 -12.89
C TYR A 280 -19.25 -19.07 -13.37
N PRO A 281 -18.55 -18.00 -12.91
CA PRO A 281 -18.93 -16.63 -13.27
C PRO A 281 -18.67 -16.36 -14.76
N ALA A 282 -19.47 -15.45 -15.33
CA ALA A 282 -19.09 -14.78 -16.56
C ALA A 282 -18.14 -13.63 -16.25
N TRP A 283 -17.25 -13.32 -17.19
CA TRP A 283 -16.23 -12.31 -17.06
C TRP A 283 -16.47 -11.20 -18.08
N ARG A 284 -16.42 -9.96 -17.64
CA ARG A 284 -16.51 -8.79 -18.52
C ARG A 284 -15.12 -8.18 -18.66
N ARG A 285 -14.67 -8.04 -19.90
CA ARG A 285 -13.28 -7.64 -20.20
C ARG A 285 -12.94 -6.25 -19.67
N GLN A 286 -13.83 -5.30 -19.78
CA GLN A 286 -13.56 -3.90 -19.44
C GLN A 286 -14.59 -3.36 -18.46
N ALA A 287 -14.12 -2.76 -17.39
CA ALA A 287 -14.88 -1.94 -16.49
C ALA A 287 -14.77 -0.46 -16.92
N ALA A 288 -15.70 0.39 -16.48
CA ALA A 288 -15.66 1.83 -16.71
C ALA A 288 -15.39 2.58 -15.41
N VAL A 289 -14.74 3.75 -15.48
CA VAL A 289 -14.57 4.65 -14.33
C VAL A 289 -15.95 5.12 -13.86
N GLY A 290 -16.16 5.11 -12.54
CA GLY A 290 -17.44 5.42 -11.92
C GLY A 290 -18.42 4.26 -11.87
N GLU A 291 -18.10 3.11 -12.47
CA GLU A 291 -18.94 1.93 -12.45
C GLU A 291 -19.04 1.33 -11.06
N ALA A 292 -20.28 1.03 -10.61
CA ALA A 292 -20.53 0.39 -9.34
C ALA A 292 -20.05 -1.08 -9.36
N VAL A 293 -19.27 -1.46 -8.37
CA VAL A 293 -18.71 -2.80 -8.22
C VAL A 293 -18.81 -3.30 -6.78
N MET A 294 -18.79 -4.61 -6.60
CA MET A 294 -18.70 -5.25 -5.30
C MET A 294 -17.50 -6.16 -5.25
N ALA A 295 -16.74 -6.09 -4.16
CA ALA A 295 -15.70 -7.07 -3.87
C ALA A 295 -16.26 -8.14 -2.91
N ALA A 296 -15.93 -9.41 -3.17
CA ALA A 296 -16.39 -10.52 -2.34
C ALA A 296 -15.19 -11.38 -1.89
N GLY A 297 -15.26 -11.90 -0.66
CA GLY A 297 -14.19 -12.75 -0.13
C GLY A 297 -14.40 -13.17 1.32
N PHE A 298 -13.34 -13.75 1.91
CA PHE A 298 -13.34 -14.28 3.27
C PHE A 298 -12.26 -13.56 4.12
N PRO A 299 -12.45 -12.24 4.39
CA PRO A 299 -11.45 -11.50 5.13
C PRO A 299 -11.38 -11.95 6.59
N LEU A 300 -10.15 -11.91 7.15
CA LEU A 300 -9.87 -12.16 8.56
C LEU A 300 -10.56 -13.42 9.11
N SER A 301 -10.68 -14.46 8.27
CA SER A 301 -11.31 -15.71 8.64
C SER A 301 -10.57 -16.36 9.80
N GLY A 302 -11.28 -16.61 10.89
CA GLY A 302 -10.72 -17.03 12.18
C GLY A 302 -10.73 -15.95 13.25
N LEU A 303 -10.91 -14.66 12.86
CA LEU A 303 -11.06 -13.54 13.79
C LEU A 303 -12.46 -12.94 13.76
N LEU A 304 -13.07 -12.81 12.56
CA LEU A 304 -14.40 -12.21 12.40
C LEU A 304 -15.47 -13.28 12.10
N SER A 305 -15.66 -13.62 10.85
CA SER A 305 -16.64 -14.58 10.37
C SER A 305 -16.02 -15.54 9.38
N SER A 306 -16.49 -16.78 9.35
CA SER A 306 -16.18 -17.73 8.27
C SER A 306 -17.08 -17.57 7.04
N ASP A 307 -18.06 -16.67 7.09
CA ASP A 307 -18.96 -16.38 5.99
C ASP A 307 -18.34 -15.47 4.93
N LEU A 308 -18.91 -15.51 3.72
CA LEU A 308 -18.59 -14.60 2.64
C LEU A 308 -18.96 -13.17 3.04
N ILE A 309 -18.00 -12.27 2.97
CA ILE A 309 -18.19 -10.84 3.16
C ILE A 309 -18.16 -10.16 1.80
N VAL A 310 -19.11 -9.25 1.57
CA VAL A 310 -19.19 -8.40 0.37
C VAL A 310 -19.10 -6.94 0.77
N THR A 311 -18.36 -6.17 -0.01
CA THR A 311 -18.22 -4.71 0.16
C THR A 311 -18.46 -4.03 -1.17
N ASP A 312 -19.22 -2.93 -1.17
CA ASP A 312 -19.53 -2.17 -2.37
C ASP A 312 -18.61 -0.95 -2.53
N GLY A 313 -18.51 -0.49 -3.76
CA GLY A 313 -17.74 0.67 -4.17
C GLY A 313 -17.87 0.93 -5.66
N ILE A 314 -16.94 1.69 -6.19
CA ILE A 314 -16.87 2.00 -7.62
C ILE A 314 -15.47 1.73 -8.16
N VAL A 315 -15.35 1.67 -9.49
CA VAL A 315 -14.06 1.74 -10.19
C VAL A 315 -13.60 3.19 -10.19
N ASN A 316 -12.51 3.49 -9.47
CA ASN A 316 -11.96 4.85 -9.37
C ASN A 316 -11.02 5.17 -10.54
N SER A 317 -10.27 4.17 -11.01
CA SER A 317 -9.31 4.34 -12.11
C SER A 317 -9.12 3.03 -12.88
N LEU A 318 -8.85 3.15 -14.18
CA LEU A 318 -8.44 2.02 -15.04
C LEU A 318 -6.93 1.75 -14.98
N ALA A 319 -6.21 2.41 -14.09
CA ALA A 319 -4.81 2.17 -13.84
C ALA A 319 -4.57 1.91 -12.35
N GLY A 320 -3.65 1.03 -12.05
CA GLY A 320 -3.19 0.73 -10.70
C GLY A 320 -2.09 1.68 -10.24
N LEU A 321 -1.40 1.29 -9.16
CA LEU A 321 -0.26 2.03 -8.64
C LEU A 321 0.82 2.21 -9.69
N GLY A 322 1.42 3.41 -9.73
CA GLY A 322 2.47 3.77 -10.70
C GLY A 322 1.98 3.68 -12.15
N ASN A 323 0.69 3.95 -12.41
CA ASN A 323 0.05 3.82 -13.73
C ASN A 323 0.06 2.38 -14.29
N SER A 324 0.10 1.37 -13.41
CA SER A 324 0.03 -0.04 -13.83
C SER A 324 -1.22 -0.28 -14.69
N THR A 325 -1.02 -0.74 -15.91
CA THR A 325 -2.11 -1.07 -16.85
C THR A 325 -2.77 -2.41 -16.56
N SER A 326 -2.17 -3.24 -15.71
CA SER A 326 -2.68 -4.57 -15.32
C SER A 326 -3.73 -4.53 -14.22
N HIS A 327 -3.93 -3.39 -13.55
CA HIS A 327 -4.81 -3.25 -12.40
C HIS A 327 -5.90 -2.20 -12.62
N LEU A 328 -7.02 -2.40 -11.90
CA LEU A 328 -8.06 -1.39 -11.65
C LEU A 328 -7.87 -0.85 -10.23
N GLN A 329 -8.18 0.42 -10.02
CA GLN A 329 -8.36 0.98 -8.69
C GLN A 329 -9.84 1.00 -8.34
N ILE A 330 -10.20 0.54 -7.14
CA ILE A 330 -11.58 0.48 -6.65
C ILE A 330 -11.69 1.10 -5.25
N SER A 331 -12.88 1.66 -4.93
CA SER A 331 -13.17 2.19 -3.59
C SER A 331 -13.77 1.16 -2.63
N ALA A 332 -14.21 0.01 -3.12
CA ALA A 332 -14.74 -1.06 -2.26
C ALA A 332 -13.72 -1.40 -1.16
N PRO A 333 -14.11 -1.36 0.13
CA PRO A 333 -13.21 -1.67 1.24
C PRO A 333 -12.68 -3.10 1.15
N ILE A 334 -11.36 -3.25 1.19
CA ILE A 334 -10.67 -4.55 1.12
C ILE A 334 -9.90 -4.79 2.41
N GLN A 335 -9.98 -6.01 2.93
CA GLN A 335 -9.25 -6.47 4.11
C GLN A 335 -8.36 -7.68 3.76
N PRO A 336 -7.31 -7.96 4.56
CA PRO A 336 -6.55 -9.21 4.43
C PRO A 336 -7.48 -10.42 4.43
N GLY A 337 -7.33 -11.29 3.42
CA GLY A 337 -8.20 -12.43 3.18
C GLY A 337 -9.18 -12.24 2.01
N ASN A 338 -9.43 -11.00 1.55
CA ASN A 338 -10.17 -10.77 0.29
C ASN A 338 -9.31 -11.06 -0.96
N SER A 339 -7.97 -11.12 -0.83
CA SER A 339 -7.04 -11.42 -1.92
C SER A 339 -7.45 -12.66 -2.68
N GLY A 340 -7.50 -12.57 -4.01
CA GLY A 340 -7.92 -13.63 -4.91
C GLY A 340 -9.43 -13.73 -5.13
N GLY A 341 -10.23 -13.01 -4.34
CA GLY A 341 -11.67 -12.94 -4.51
C GLY A 341 -12.11 -12.10 -5.72
N PRO A 342 -13.36 -12.22 -6.17
CA PRO A 342 -13.86 -11.50 -7.32
C PRO A 342 -14.23 -10.05 -7.00
N VAL A 343 -14.04 -9.16 -7.98
CA VAL A 343 -14.74 -7.88 -8.11
C VAL A 343 -15.85 -8.09 -9.14
N ILE A 344 -17.07 -7.73 -8.78
CA ILE A 344 -18.30 -8.09 -9.51
C ILE A 344 -19.06 -6.83 -9.89
N ASP A 345 -19.54 -6.74 -11.12
CA ASP A 345 -20.36 -5.64 -11.60
C ASP A 345 -21.86 -5.82 -11.24
N ARG A 346 -22.69 -4.85 -11.60
CA ARG A 346 -24.16 -4.93 -11.39
C ARG A 346 -24.86 -5.98 -12.28
N GLY A 347 -24.15 -6.60 -13.22
CA GLY A 347 -24.63 -7.76 -13.98
C GLY A 347 -24.33 -9.09 -13.29
N GLY A 348 -23.61 -9.08 -12.19
CA GLY A 348 -23.10 -10.29 -11.54
C GLY A 348 -21.92 -10.93 -12.28
N ASN A 349 -21.21 -10.15 -13.12
CA ASN A 349 -20.05 -10.60 -13.87
C ASN A 349 -18.76 -10.21 -13.17
N VAL A 350 -17.73 -11.02 -13.25
CA VAL A 350 -16.43 -10.67 -12.68
C VAL A 350 -15.73 -9.64 -13.59
N VAL A 351 -15.32 -8.54 -13.01
CA VAL A 351 -14.58 -7.44 -13.66
C VAL A 351 -13.18 -7.26 -13.10
N GLY A 352 -12.75 -8.13 -12.17
CA GLY A 352 -11.40 -8.13 -11.64
C GLY A 352 -11.22 -9.17 -10.54
N VAL A 353 -9.96 -9.42 -10.18
CA VAL A 353 -9.56 -10.24 -9.04
C VAL A 353 -8.93 -9.33 -8.00
N VAL A 354 -9.47 -9.33 -6.78
CA VAL A 354 -8.98 -8.49 -5.69
C VAL A 354 -7.51 -8.81 -5.42
N VAL A 355 -6.68 -7.78 -5.40
CA VAL A 355 -5.34 -7.83 -4.83
C VAL A 355 -5.40 -7.05 -3.52
N SER A 356 -5.08 -7.72 -2.42
CA SER A 356 -5.07 -7.04 -1.15
C SER A 356 -4.03 -5.92 -1.19
N LYS A 357 -4.44 -4.79 -0.72
CA LYS A 357 -3.78 -3.50 -0.57
C LYS A 357 -2.35 -3.44 -1.08
N LEU A 358 -2.08 -2.45 -1.87
CA LEU A 358 -0.81 -1.74 -1.88
C LEU A 358 -0.18 -1.86 -0.51
N ASN A 359 1.08 -2.22 -0.49
CA ASN A 359 1.88 -2.18 0.71
C ASN A 359 1.57 -0.84 1.42
N ALA A 360 0.67 -0.89 2.42
CA ALA A 360 0.21 0.31 3.14
C ALA A 360 1.43 1.07 3.71
N ALA A 361 2.52 0.34 3.98
CA ALA A 361 3.81 0.91 4.33
C ALA A 361 4.46 1.69 3.18
N ALA A 362 4.41 1.19 1.95
CA ALA A 362 4.96 1.92 0.81
C ALA A 362 4.14 3.17 0.50
N SER A 363 2.82 3.11 0.61
CA SER A 363 1.95 4.29 0.46
C SER A 363 2.20 5.28 1.59
N MET A 364 2.31 4.83 2.84
CA MET A 364 2.62 5.67 3.99
C MET A 364 4.00 6.31 3.90
N VAL A 365 4.99 5.58 3.35
CA VAL A 365 6.35 6.11 3.09
C VAL A 365 6.34 7.13 1.94
N LEU A 366 5.52 6.92 0.91
CA LEU A 366 5.46 7.79 -0.27
C LEU A 366 4.55 9.00 -0.09
N THR A 367 3.43 8.85 0.61
CA THR A 367 2.39 9.90 0.73
C THR A 367 2.22 10.45 2.14
N GLY A 368 2.82 9.80 3.15
CA GLY A 368 2.65 10.17 4.55
C GLY A 368 1.27 9.88 5.12
N ASP A 369 0.39 9.26 4.34
CA ASP A 369 -0.97 8.91 4.74
C ASP A 369 -1.31 7.49 4.28
N LEU A 370 -2.26 6.85 4.97
CA LEU A 370 -2.89 5.62 4.54
C LEU A 370 -4.09 5.99 3.66
N PRO A 371 -3.98 5.87 2.33
CA PRO A 371 -5.11 6.20 1.48
C PRO A 371 -6.31 5.35 1.86
N GLN A 372 -7.39 6.00 2.31
CA GLN A 372 -8.64 5.32 2.59
C GLN A 372 -9.32 4.97 1.27
N ASN A 373 -9.85 3.74 1.17
CA ASN A 373 -10.61 3.28 0.00
C ASN A 373 -9.82 3.30 -1.33
N VAL A 374 -8.49 3.16 -1.28
CA VAL A 374 -7.64 2.91 -2.43
C VAL A 374 -7.24 1.45 -2.44
N ASN A 375 -7.95 0.67 -3.22
CA ASN A 375 -7.76 -0.78 -3.34
C ASN A 375 -7.60 -1.14 -4.82
N PHE A 376 -7.08 -2.33 -5.10
CA PHE A 376 -6.75 -2.73 -6.46
C PHE A 376 -7.32 -4.10 -6.81
N ALA A 377 -7.58 -4.29 -8.10
CA ALA A 377 -7.97 -5.56 -8.66
C ALA A 377 -7.20 -5.82 -9.96
N ILE A 378 -6.79 -7.05 -10.20
CA ILE A 378 -6.19 -7.50 -11.46
C ILE A 378 -7.28 -7.53 -12.52
N LYS A 379 -7.00 -6.93 -13.68
CA LYS A 379 -7.96 -6.88 -14.79
C LYS A 379 -8.23 -8.25 -15.41
N PRO A 380 -9.45 -8.47 -15.93
CA PRO A 380 -9.80 -9.74 -16.60
C PRO A 380 -8.92 -10.09 -17.80
N GLU A 381 -8.38 -9.09 -18.51
CA GLU A 381 -7.45 -9.30 -19.63
C GLU A 381 -6.18 -10.03 -19.16
N ILE A 382 -5.64 -9.63 -17.99
CA ILE A 382 -4.44 -10.25 -17.41
C ILE A 382 -4.75 -11.68 -16.95
N VAL A 383 -5.93 -11.88 -16.34
CA VAL A 383 -6.41 -13.22 -15.98
C VAL A 383 -6.55 -14.09 -17.23
N GLY A 384 -7.13 -13.55 -18.31
CA GLY A 384 -7.27 -14.25 -19.58
C GLY A 384 -5.92 -14.67 -20.17
N LEU A 385 -4.93 -13.78 -20.19
CA LEU A 385 -3.56 -14.09 -20.64
C LEU A 385 -2.91 -15.17 -19.77
N PHE A 386 -3.09 -15.10 -18.45
CA PHE A 386 -2.58 -16.12 -17.53
C PHE A 386 -3.17 -17.49 -17.81
N LEU A 387 -4.47 -17.58 -18.11
CA LEU A 387 -5.17 -18.84 -18.36
C LEU A 387 -5.01 -19.35 -19.81
N GLN A 388 -4.57 -18.52 -20.75
CA GLN A 388 -4.43 -18.89 -22.17
C GLN A 388 -3.51 -20.08 -22.39
N SER A 389 -2.40 -20.18 -21.67
CA SER A 389 -1.46 -21.32 -21.77
C SER A 389 -2.03 -22.63 -21.21
N GLU A 390 -3.12 -22.56 -20.46
CA GLU A 390 -3.85 -23.72 -19.94
C GLU A 390 -5.04 -24.12 -20.83
N ALA A 391 -5.23 -23.42 -21.96
CA ALA A 391 -6.39 -23.56 -22.85
C ALA A 391 -7.74 -23.39 -22.11
N LEU A 392 -7.77 -22.52 -21.11
CA LEU A 392 -8.94 -22.24 -20.28
C LEU A 392 -9.52 -20.86 -20.63
N PRO A 393 -10.45 -20.76 -21.58
CA PRO A 393 -11.07 -19.49 -21.91
C PRO A 393 -12.00 -19.04 -20.77
N LEU A 394 -11.93 -17.76 -20.40
CA LEU A 394 -12.92 -17.16 -19.51
C LEU A 394 -14.28 -17.07 -20.21
N ARG A 395 -15.34 -17.50 -19.55
CA ARG A 395 -16.70 -17.35 -20.06
C ARG A 395 -17.05 -15.87 -20.14
N GLN A 396 -17.18 -15.33 -21.36
CA GLN A 396 -17.46 -13.93 -21.56
C GLN A 396 -18.90 -13.56 -21.21
N ALA A 397 -19.07 -12.41 -20.54
CA ALA A 397 -20.38 -11.81 -20.30
C ALA A 397 -20.90 -11.10 -21.55
N ALA A 398 -22.18 -11.26 -21.85
CA ALA A 398 -22.81 -10.62 -23.00
C ALA A 398 -23.15 -9.13 -22.72
N THR A 399 -23.56 -8.78 -21.51
CA THR A 399 -23.99 -7.43 -21.12
C THR A 399 -23.84 -7.18 -19.62
N SER A 400 -23.78 -5.89 -19.22
CA SER A 400 -24.02 -5.47 -17.84
C SER A 400 -25.51 -5.65 -17.50
N GLY A 401 -25.80 -6.14 -16.29
CA GLY A 401 -27.17 -6.19 -15.73
C GLY A 401 -27.40 -5.11 -14.69
N ASN A 402 -28.54 -5.16 -14.04
CA ASN A 402 -28.88 -4.23 -12.97
C ASN A 402 -29.40 -4.98 -11.74
N LEU A 403 -28.60 -5.92 -11.24
CA LEU A 403 -28.89 -6.66 -10.01
C LEU A 403 -28.73 -5.75 -8.78
N ASP A 404 -29.55 -5.98 -7.78
CA ASP A 404 -29.35 -5.35 -6.48
C ASP A 404 -28.20 -6.00 -5.69
N THR A 405 -27.84 -5.36 -4.59
CA THR A 405 -26.71 -5.81 -3.73
C THR A 405 -26.93 -7.24 -3.19
N GLN A 406 -28.16 -7.61 -2.83
CA GLN A 406 -28.45 -8.94 -2.29
C GLN A 406 -28.32 -10.01 -3.38
N GLN A 407 -28.80 -9.73 -4.58
CA GLN A 407 -28.69 -10.63 -5.72
C GLN A 407 -27.23 -10.84 -6.14
N ILE A 408 -26.41 -9.79 -6.13
CA ILE A 408 -24.97 -9.91 -6.42
C ILE A 408 -24.26 -10.72 -5.33
N ALA A 409 -24.59 -10.47 -4.05
CA ALA A 409 -24.03 -11.23 -2.93
C ALA A 409 -24.40 -12.73 -3.02
N ALA A 410 -25.64 -13.05 -3.40
CA ALA A 410 -26.09 -14.42 -3.64
C ALA A 410 -25.28 -15.07 -4.77
N LYS A 411 -25.12 -14.39 -5.91
CA LYS A 411 -24.27 -14.86 -7.02
C LYS A 411 -22.81 -15.03 -6.62
N ALA A 412 -22.23 -14.06 -5.90
CA ALA A 412 -20.86 -14.14 -5.42
C ALA A 412 -20.60 -15.41 -4.61
N ARG A 413 -21.57 -15.79 -3.77
CA ARG A 413 -21.50 -17.00 -2.93
C ARG A 413 -21.42 -18.29 -3.74
N GLU A 414 -21.95 -18.29 -4.95
CA GLU A 414 -21.96 -19.49 -5.81
C GLU A 414 -20.57 -19.89 -6.31
N PHE A 415 -19.68 -18.94 -6.54
CA PHE A 415 -18.36 -19.19 -7.15
C PHE A 415 -17.16 -18.68 -6.36
N THR A 416 -17.39 -17.92 -5.26
CA THR A 416 -16.28 -17.48 -4.41
C THR A 416 -15.93 -18.57 -3.41
N VAL A 417 -14.66 -18.91 -3.35
CA VAL A 417 -14.12 -19.93 -2.46
C VAL A 417 -13.13 -19.32 -1.48
N LYS A 418 -12.98 -19.92 -0.31
CA LYS A 418 -11.92 -19.59 0.64
C LYS A 418 -10.70 -20.45 0.37
N VAL A 419 -9.52 -19.84 0.43
CA VAL A 419 -8.23 -20.55 0.25
C VAL A 419 -7.47 -20.47 1.57
N GLU A 420 -7.05 -21.62 2.08
CA GLU A 420 -6.22 -21.74 3.28
C GLU A 420 -4.87 -22.36 2.92
N CYS A 421 -3.80 -21.70 3.37
CA CYS A 421 -2.41 -22.09 3.20
C CYS A 421 -1.83 -22.46 4.54
N LYS A 422 -1.39 -23.69 4.73
CA LYS A 422 -0.65 -24.15 5.92
C LYS A 422 0.83 -24.20 5.57
N MET A 423 1.67 -23.49 6.32
CA MET A 423 3.13 -23.44 6.14
C MET A 423 3.86 -24.47 7.01
#